data_31e02bdaf0ae1718f05ca2ea9241f993
#
_entry.id   31e02bdaf0ae1718f05ca2ea9241f993
#
_cell.length_a   1.000
_cell.length_b   1.000
_cell.length_c   1.000
_cell.angle_alpha   90.00
_cell.angle_beta   90.00
_cell.angle_gamma   90.00
#
_symmetry.space_group_name_H-M   'P 1'
#
loop_
_entity.id
_entity.type
_entity.pdbx_description
1 polymer ?
#
loop_
_entity_poly.entity_id
_entity_poly.type
_entity_poly.pdbx_seq_one_letter_code
_entity_poly.pdbx_strand_id
1 'polypeptide(L)'
;QYPISKCVEYVGMWAKEYHPDLIPQMPSYHAFRRQVQTIEAPVRVLMREGEKAYSDRCAPYIERLYDDLASNDYWIADNHTFDVITQSEDGETHHRLYLTAFIDARSQIFTGWHVTDAPCSDATLFALRKGILRFGIPRHILVDNGREFLNRDIGGLGHRQKASTKDLPEPPPIFARLGIEMRNAIVRNAKAKPIERTFLDLKNSLSRLFETYTGGNAIERPEKLKHVLKDGRIPFDDDLRAAVDDILDGYYNICLLYTSDAADE
;
A
#
# COMPACT_ATOMS: atom_id res chain seq x y z
N GLN A 1 13.23 22.19 9.03
CA GLN A 1 14.39 21.53 9.64
C GLN A 1 15.68 22.29 9.30
N TYR A 2 16.37 22.88 10.30
CA TYR A 2 17.61 23.62 10.04
C TYR A 2 18.82 22.64 9.95
N PRO A 3 19.71 22.82 8.97
CA PRO A 3 21.00 22.12 8.95
C PRO A 3 21.80 22.41 10.23
N ILE A 4 22.63 21.47 10.66
CA ILE A 4 23.48 21.66 11.87
C ILE A 4 24.35 22.93 11.73
N SER A 5 24.83 23.24 10.52
CA SER A 5 25.57 24.47 10.24
C SER A 5 24.79 25.73 10.60
N LYS A 6 23.50 25.79 10.28
CA LYS A 6 22.63 26.91 10.66
C LYS A 6 22.36 26.96 12.16
N CYS A 7 22.22 25.81 12.81
CA CYS A 7 22.09 25.78 14.26
C CYS A 7 23.34 26.35 14.95
N VAL A 8 24.53 26.00 14.49
CA VAL A 8 25.81 26.53 15.00
C VAL A 8 25.90 28.04 14.78
N GLU A 9 25.49 28.53 13.62
CA GLU A 9 25.45 29.96 13.30
C GLU A 9 24.52 30.73 14.28
N TYR A 10 23.29 30.22 14.51
CA TYR A 10 22.35 30.84 15.44
C TYR A 10 22.85 30.82 16.89
N VAL A 11 23.45 29.71 17.33
CA VAL A 11 24.08 29.64 18.65
C VAL A 11 25.21 30.67 18.79
N GLY A 12 26.00 30.84 17.72
CA GLY A 12 27.07 31.85 17.68
C GLY A 12 26.51 33.30 17.75
N MET A 13 25.44 33.57 17.05
CA MET A 13 24.75 34.87 17.12
C MET A 13 24.19 35.14 18.52
N TRP A 14 23.52 34.19 19.10
CA TRP A 14 22.98 34.27 20.46
C TRP A 14 24.10 34.47 21.51
N ALA A 15 25.18 33.69 21.40
CA ALA A 15 26.31 33.82 22.31
C ALA A 15 26.99 35.19 22.20
N LYS A 16 27.10 35.78 21.01
CA LYS A 16 27.63 37.14 20.83
C LYS A 16 26.80 38.20 21.52
N GLU A 17 25.49 38.04 21.55
CA GLU A 17 24.54 38.98 22.13
C GLU A 17 24.47 38.88 23.65
N TYR A 18 24.38 37.65 24.17
CA TYR A 18 24.07 37.40 25.59
C TYR A 18 25.28 36.90 26.40
N HIS A 19 26.31 36.32 25.79
CA HIS A 19 27.45 35.69 26.44
C HIS A 19 28.75 35.88 25.63
N PRO A 20 29.18 37.13 25.41
CA PRO A 20 30.34 37.42 24.56
C PRO A 20 31.67 36.80 25.11
N ASP A 21 31.75 36.55 26.40
CA ASP A 21 32.82 35.87 27.09
C ASP A 21 33.00 34.41 26.67
N LEU A 22 31.96 33.75 26.19
CA LEU A 22 32.01 32.36 25.73
C LEU A 22 32.46 32.22 24.26
N ILE A 23 32.51 33.29 23.50
CA ILE A 23 32.90 33.24 22.08
C ILE A 23 34.28 32.59 21.86
N PRO A 24 35.33 32.91 22.61
CA PRO A 24 36.63 32.28 22.44
C PRO A 24 36.67 30.76 22.73
N GLN A 25 35.66 30.29 23.47
CA GLN A 25 35.54 28.89 23.90
C GLN A 25 34.53 28.12 23.03
N MET A 26 33.92 28.75 22.05
CA MET A 26 32.92 28.11 21.20
C MET A 26 33.50 26.89 20.45
N PRO A 27 32.84 25.73 20.58
CA PRO A 27 33.27 24.54 19.86
C PRO A 27 33.24 24.70 18.35
N SER A 28 34.09 24.01 17.64
CA SER A 28 34.06 23.96 16.17
C SER A 28 32.79 23.27 15.66
N TYR A 29 32.40 23.54 14.41
CA TYR A 29 31.31 22.86 13.73
C TYR A 29 31.38 21.33 13.88
N HIS A 30 32.57 20.77 13.73
CA HIS A 30 32.78 19.31 13.86
C HIS A 30 32.53 18.80 15.26
N ALA A 31 32.82 19.59 16.30
CA ALA A 31 32.52 19.24 17.68
C ALA A 31 31.00 19.27 17.93
N PHE A 32 30.30 20.31 17.45
CA PHE A 32 28.83 20.33 17.48
C PHE A 32 28.22 19.13 16.77
N ARG A 33 28.69 18.82 15.56
CA ARG A 33 28.19 17.67 14.79
C ARG A 33 28.40 16.35 15.55
N ARG A 34 29.58 16.15 16.14
CA ARG A 34 29.83 14.95 16.96
C ARG A 34 28.89 14.88 18.15
N GLN A 35 28.68 15.99 18.87
CA GLN A 35 27.74 16.03 19.99
C GLN A 35 26.31 15.71 19.58
N VAL A 36 25.83 16.23 18.44
CA VAL A 36 24.49 15.88 17.92
C VAL A 36 24.41 14.40 17.57
N GLN A 37 25.51 13.78 17.14
CA GLN A 37 25.54 12.35 16.82
C GLN A 37 25.53 11.45 18.06
N THR A 38 25.92 11.95 19.25
CA THR A 38 25.81 11.18 20.52
C THR A 38 24.37 11.10 21.02
N ILE A 39 23.48 11.97 20.54
CA ILE A 39 22.05 11.89 20.88
C ILE A 39 21.46 10.63 20.21
N GLU A 40 20.72 9.84 20.95
CA GLU A 40 20.05 8.66 20.43
C GLU A 40 19.23 8.96 19.19
N ALA A 41 19.27 8.06 18.21
CA ALA A 41 18.61 8.26 16.93
C ALA A 41 17.10 8.57 17.05
N PRO A 42 16.32 7.88 17.91
CA PRO A 42 14.90 8.19 18.10
C PRO A 42 14.65 9.60 18.60
N VAL A 43 15.43 10.04 19.60
CA VAL A 43 15.33 11.40 20.18
C VAL A 43 15.67 12.44 19.12
N ARG A 44 16.75 12.19 18.36
CA ARG A 44 17.19 13.08 17.29
C ARG A 44 16.13 13.21 16.19
N VAL A 45 15.49 12.11 15.79
CA VAL A 45 14.41 12.11 14.79
C VAL A 45 13.22 12.89 15.33
N LEU A 46 12.76 12.62 16.56
CA LEU A 46 11.64 13.31 17.19
C LEU A 46 11.85 14.82 17.23
N MET A 47 13.00 15.26 17.76
CA MET A 47 13.31 16.68 17.96
C MET A 47 13.54 17.43 16.65
N ARG A 48 14.06 16.78 15.61
CA ARG A 48 14.41 17.42 14.35
C ARG A 48 13.35 17.30 13.27
N GLU A 49 12.64 16.19 13.25
CA GLU A 49 11.74 15.83 12.15
C GLU A 49 10.28 15.71 12.59
N GLY A 50 10.05 15.73 13.92
CA GLY A 50 8.72 15.73 14.52
C GLY A 50 8.13 14.33 14.76
N GLU A 51 6.95 14.32 15.38
CA GLU A 51 6.26 13.10 15.82
C GLU A 51 5.95 12.13 14.67
N LYS A 52 5.58 12.64 13.50
CA LYS A 52 5.29 11.79 12.35
C LYS A 52 6.52 11.00 11.92
N ALA A 53 7.66 11.66 11.76
CA ALA A 53 8.90 11.00 11.37
C ALA A 53 9.40 10.03 12.45
N TYR A 54 9.20 10.35 13.73
CA TYR A 54 9.48 9.45 14.84
C TYR A 54 8.58 8.22 14.79
N SER A 55 7.28 8.39 14.64
CA SER A 55 6.33 7.30 14.50
C SER A 55 6.67 6.38 13.32
N ASP A 56 7.02 6.97 12.17
CA ASP A 56 7.31 6.22 10.95
C ASP A 56 8.61 5.40 11.02
N ARG A 57 9.64 5.89 11.76
CA ARG A 57 10.99 5.30 11.73
C ARG A 57 11.47 4.69 13.04
N CYS A 58 10.99 5.19 14.16
CA CYS A 58 11.56 4.86 15.47
C CYS A 58 10.56 4.28 16.46
N ALA A 59 9.25 4.55 16.30
CA ALA A 59 8.26 4.00 17.21
C ALA A 59 8.23 2.47 17.09
N PRO A 60 8.14 1.74 18.19
CA PRO A 60 7.94 0.30 18.15
C PRO A 60 6.63 0.00 17.43
N TYR A 61 6.64 -0.99 16.57
CA TYR A 61 5.44 -1.48 15.89
C TYR A 61 5.24 -2.95 16.22
N ILE A 62 3.98 -3.37 16.22
CA ILE A 62 3.65 -4.78 16.37
C ILE A 62 3.88 -5.44 15.01
N GLU A 63 4.89 -6.27 14.90
CA GLU A 63 5.06 -7.16 13.77
C GLU A 63 4.00 -8.27 13.89
N ARG A 64 3.19 -8.41 12.85
CA ARG A 64 2.22 -9.52 12.80
C ARG A 64 2.94 -10.73 12.26
N LEU A 65 3.17 -11.71 13.11
CA LEU A 65 3.65 -13.01 12.70
C LEU A 65 2.45 -13.80 12.16
N TYR A 66 2.53 -14.17 10.90
CA TYR A 66 1.51 -14.97 10.22
C TYR A 66 1.88 -16.45 10.18
N ASP A 67 3.03 -16.83 10.77
CA ASP A 67 3.57 -18.19 10.72
C ASP A 67 2.71 -19.21 11.46
N ASP A 68 2.00 -18.77 12.49
CA ASP A 68 1.10 -19.63 13.28
C ASP A 68 -0.32 -19.77 12.65
N LEU A 69 -0.58 -19.07 11.53
CA LEU A 69 -1.86 -19.15 10.84
C LEU A 69 -1.90 -20.36 9.91
N ALA A 70 -3.07 -20.97 9.78
CA ALA A 70 -3.34 -21.86 8.66
C ALA A 70 -3.71 -21.08 7.41
N SER A 71 -3.48 -21.68 6.24
CA SER A 71 -4.00 -21.13 4.98
C SER A 71 -5.52 -20.98 5.07
N ASN A 72 -6.06 -19.92 4.52
CA ASN A 72 -7.47 -19.55 4.58
C ASN A 72 -7.98 -19.06 5.96
N ASP A 73 -7.13 -18.93 6.97
CA ASP A 73 -7.54 -18.30 8.22
C ASP A 73 -7.75 -16.79 8.05
N TYR A 74 -6.84 -16.11 7.36
CA TYR A 74 -6.91 -14.67 7.12
C TYR A 74 -6.61 -14.31 5.68
N TRP A 75 -7.54 -13.60 5.05
CA TRP A 75 -7.25 -12.89 3.81
C TRP A 75 -7.09 -11.40 4.09
N ILE A 76 -6.16 -10.78 3.39
CA ILE A 76 -5.89 -9.34 3.45
C ILE A 76 -6.35 -8.74 2.13
N ALA A 77 -7.22 -7.73 2.19
CA ALA A 77 -7.71 -7.03 1.02
C ALA A 77 -7.14 -5.61 0.95
N ASP A 78 -6.81 -5.20 -0.28
CA ASP A 78 -6.36 -3.84 -0.55
C ASP A 78 -6.56 -3.49 -2.03
N ASN A 79 -6.46 -2.19 -2.34
CA ASN A 79 -6.51 -1.66 -3.69
C ASN A 79 -5.15 -1.13 -4.12
N HIS A 80 -4.79 -1.42 -5.35
CA HIS A 80 -3.57 -0.91 -5.97
C HIS A 80 -3.88 -0.19 -7.28
N THR A 81 -3.32 1.00 -7.48
CA THR A 81 -3.40 1.70 -8.77
C THR A 81 -2.21 1.29 -9.63
N PHE A 82 -2.47 0.77 -10.82
CA PHE A 82 -1.38 0.43 -11.73
C PHE A 82 -0.63 1.68 -12.21
N ASP A 83 0.68 1.58 -12.27
CA ASP A 83 1.55 2.62 -12.81
C ASP A 83 1.66 2.48 -14.35
N VAL A 84 0.56 2.22 -15.02
CA VAL A 84 0.44 2.02 -16.47
C VAL A 84 -0.74 2.86 -16.97
N ILE A 85 -0.56 3.57 -18.08
CA ILE A 85 -1.67 4.21 -18.80
C ILE A 85 -2.21 3.21 -19.80
N THR A 86 -3.51 2.98 -19.76
CA THR A 86 -4.27 2.18 -20.71
C THR A 86 -5.30 3.05 -21.44
N GLN A 87 -5.93 2.51 -22.45
CA GLN A 87 -7.04 3.15 -23.13
C GLN A 87 -8.28 2.26 -23.07
N SER A 88 -9.45 2.91 -23.02
CA SER A 88 -10.75 2.26 -23.09
C SER A 88 -10.93 1.53 -24.43
N GLU A 89 -11.91 0.64 -24.50
CA GLU A 89 -12.18 -0.17 -25.69
C GLU A 89 -12.45 0.67 -26.95
N ASP A 90 -13.07 1.85 -26.78
CA ASP A 90 -13.30 2.83 -27.87
C ASP A 90 -12.05 3.63 -28.26
N GLY A 91 -10.97 3.55 -27.49
CA GLY A 91 -9.72 4.30 -27.68
C GLY A 91 -9.79 5.79 -27.36
N GLU A 92 -10.92 6.29 -26.83
CA GLU A 92 -11.11 7.72 -26.59
C GLU A 92 -10.59 8.18 -25.22
N THR A 93 -10.64 7.29 -24.23
CA THR A 93 -10.25 7.63 -22.84
C THR A 93 -8.96 6.95 -22.44
N HIS A 94 -8.01 7.75 -21.94
CA HIS A 94 -6.76 7.25 -21.38
C HIS A 94 -6.80 7.39 -19.85
N HIS A 95 -6.56 6.29 -19.15
CA HIS A 95 -6.64 6.26 -17.69
C HIS A 95 -5.68 5.24 -17.08
N ARG A 96 -5.72 5.10 -15.77
CA ARG A 96 -5.01 4.06 -15.02
C ARG A 96 -6.05 3.18 -14.36
N LEU A 97 -5.86 1.87 -14.47
CA LEU A 97 -6.74 0.90 -13.83
C LEU A 97 -6.34 0.65 -12.38
N TYR A 98 -7.27 0.09 -11.63
CA TYR A 98 -7.13 -0.29 -10.23
C TYR A 98 -7.30 -1.80 -10.10
N LEU A 99 -6.44 -2.38 -9.29
CA LEU A 99 -6.53 -3.77 -8.85
C LEU A 99 -7.12 -3.80 -7.45
N THR A 100 -8.25 -4.46 -7.29
CA THR A 100 -8.75 -4.91 -5.98
C THR A 100 -8.33 -6.35 -5.81
N ALA A 101 -7.57 -6.68 -4.75
CA ALA A 101 -7.03 -8.00 -4.56
C ALA A 101 -7.17 -8.50 -3.12
N PHE A 102 -7.27 -9.81 -2.99
CA PHE A 102 -7.17 -10.55 -1.74
C PHE A 102 -5.92 -11.44 -1.78
N ILE A 103 -5.13 -11.42 -0.73
CA ILE A 103 -4.04 -12.37 -0.50
C ILE A 103 -4.29 -13.17 0.77
N ASP A 104 -3.89 -14.42 0.77
CA ASP A 104 -3.85 -15.23 1.98
C ASP A 104 -2.65 -14.80 2.85
N ALA A 105 -2.90 -14.52 4.12
CA ALA A 105 -1.88 -13.97 5.01
C ALA A 105 -0.75 -14.97 5.29
N ARG A 106 -1.04 -16.28 5.28
CA ARG A 106 -0.06 -17.33 5.54
C ARG A 106 0.81 -17.61 4.32
N SER A 107 0.19 -17.93 3.20
CA SER A 107 0.91 -18.35 1.97
C SER A 107 1.34 -17.18 1.09
N GLN A 108 0.84 -15.96 1.34
CA GLN A 108 1.08 -14.75 0.56
C GLN A 108 0.60 -14.83 -0.90
N ILE A 109 -0.12 -15.89 -1.30
CA ILE A 109 -0.69 -16.03 -2.64
C ILE A 109 -1.86 -15.07 -2.85
N PHE A 110 -2.06 -14.64 -4.08
CA PHE A 110 -3.28 -13.95 -4.48
C PHE A 110 -4.41 -14.97 -4.57
N THR A 111 -5.38 -14.86 -3.67
CA THR A 111 -6.55 -15.75 -3.69
C THR A 111 -7.58 -15.30 -4.70
N GLY A 112 -7.80 -13.98 -4.82
CA GLY A 112 -8.72 -13.42 -5.79
C GLY A 112 -8.43 -11.96 -6.10
N TRP A 113 -8.77 -11.53 -7.32
CA TRP A 113 -8.56 -10.17 -7.79
C TRP A 113 -9.55 -9.76 -8.86
N HIS A 114 -9.68 -8.45 -9.05
CA HIS A 114 -10.46 -7.85 -10.13
C HIS A 114 -9.88 -6.49 -10.51
N VAL A 115 -9.90 -6.17 -11.81
CA VAL A 115 -9.33 -4.93 -12.35
C VAL A 115 -10.44 -4.05 -12.90
N THR A 116 -10.51 -2.81 -12.40
CA THR A 116 -11.57 -1.83 -12.74
C THR A 116 -11.00 -0.43 -12.94
N ASP A 117 -11.81 0.47 -13.47
CA ASP A 117 -11.48 1.88 -13.70
C ASP A 117 -11.42 2.68 -12.40
N ALA A 118 -12.12 2.23 -11.36
CA ALA A 118 -12.10 2.84 -10.03
C ALA A 118 -12.36 1.79 -8.94
N PRO A 119 -11.81 1.95 -7.73
CA PRO A 119 -12.15 1.11 -6.60
C PRO A 119 -13.64 1.19 -6.31
N CYS A 120 -14.30 0.04 -6.30
CA CYS A 120 -15.73 -0.05 -6.05
C CYS A 120 -16.12 -1.35 -5.34
N SER A 121 -17.32 -1.35 -4.77
CA SER A 121 -17.85 -2.51 -4.07
C SER A 121 -18.00 -3.75 -4.96
N ASP A 122 -18.33 -3.56 -6.22
CA ASP A 122 -18.47 -4.66 -7.18
C ASP A 122 -17.12 -5.32 -7.46
N ALA A 123 -16.04 -4.52 -7.59
CA ALA A 123 -14.69 -5.06 -7.73
C ALA A 123 -14.31 -5.94 -6.53
N THR A 124 -14.64 -5.51 -5.32
CA THR A 124 -14.44 -6.28 -4.08
C THR A 124 -15.21 -7.60 -4.13
N LEU A 125 -16.46 -7.59 -4.59
CA LEU A 125 -17.29 -8.80 -4.68
C LEU A 125 -16.78 -9.77 -5.76
N PHE A 126 -16.37 -9.28 -6.91
CA PHE A 126 -15.81 -10.12 -7.98
C PHE A 126 -14.48 -10.75 -7.55
N ALA A 127 -13.58 -9.97 -6.92
CA ALA A 127 -12.34 -10.47 -6.37
C ALA A 127 -12.58 -11.53 -5.28
N LEU A 128 -13.48 -11.26 -4.34
CA LEU A 128 -13.86 -12.20 -3.29
C LEU A 128 -14.43 -13.50 -3.88
N ARG A 129 -15.37 -13.39 -4.83
CA ARG A 129 -15.96 -14.54 -5.51
C ARG A 129 -14.92 -15.39 -6.21
N LYS A 130 -13.97 -14.77 -6.95
CA LYS A 130 -12.87 -15.47 -7.63
C LYS A 130 -12.07 -16.30 -6.63
N GLY A 131 -11.72 -15.69 -5.48
CA GLY A 131 -10.98 -16.36 -4.41
C GLY A 131 -11.74 -17.51 -3.77
N ILE A 132 -13.01 -17.29 -3.38
CA ILE A 132 -13.83 -18.31 -2.73
C ILE A 132 -14.03 -19.54 -3.61
N LEU A 133 -14.25 -19.35 -4.90
CA LEU A 133 -14.43 -20.46 -5.85
C LEU A 133 -13.16 -21.33 -6.00
N ARG A 134 -11.98 -20.79 -5.72
CA ARG A 134 -10.70 -21.48 -5.86
C ARG A 134 -10.21 -22.09 -4.55
N PHE A 135 -10.34 -21.36 -3.46
CA PHE A 135 -9.69 -21.68 -2.18
C PHE A 135 -10.67 -21.89 -1.01
N GLY A 136 -11.96 -21.69 -1.25
CA GLY A 136 -12.97 -21.75 -0.20
C GLY A 136 -13.14 -20.43 0.55
N ILE A 137 -14.02 -20.43 1.55
CA ILE A 137 -14.36 -19.23 2.32
C ILE A 137 -13.32 -19.02 3.42
N PRO A 138 -12.67 -17.84 3.50
CA PRO A 138 -11.75 -17.53 4.60
C PRO A 138 -12.51 -17.33 5.91
N ARG A 139 -11.85 -17.55 7.04
CA ARG A 139 -12.43 -17.26 8.36
C ARG A 139 -12.50 -15.77 8.64
N HIS A 140 -11.44 -15.05 8.29
CA HIS A 140 -11.30 -13.62 8.55
C HIS A 140 -10.87 -12.88 7.31
N ILE A 141 -11.34 -11.63 7.18
CA ILE A 141 -10.83 -10.69 6.17
C ILE A 141 -10.34 -9.42 6.89
N LEU A 142 -9.09 -9.07 6.65
CA LEU A 142 -8.48 -7.81 7.08
C LEU A 142 -8.56 -6.81 5.93
N VAL A 143 -9.29 -5.73 6.14
CA VAL A 143 -9.45 -4.64 5.16
C VAL A 143 -8.85 -3.34 5.70
N ASP A 144 -8.57 -2.40 4.82
CA ASP A 144 -8.35 -1.02 5.23
C ASP A 144 -9.69 -0.32 5.52
N ASN A 145 -9.65 1.00 5.79
CA ASN A 145 -10.86 1.77 6.02
C ASN A 145 -11.45 2.34 4.71
N GLY A 146 -11.16 1.74 3.58
CA GLY A 146 -11.72 2.11 2.28
C GLY A 146 -13.24 1.92 2.22
N ARG A 147 -13.94 2.85 1.58
CA ARG A 147 -15.41 2.83 1.50
C ARG A 147 -15.93 1.61 0.74
N GLU A 148 -15.18 1.11 -0.21
CA GLU A 148 -15.48 -0.07 -1.02
C GLU A 148 -15.54 -1.35 -0.20
N PHE A 149 -14.74 -1.45 0.89
CA PHE A 149 -14.76 -2.59 1.81
C PHE A 149 -15.76 -2.39 2.96
N LEU A 150 -15.92 -1.14 3.43
CA LEU A 150 -16.79 -0.80 4.55
C LEU A 150 -18.24 -0.58 4.14
N ASN A 151 -18.57 -0.71 2.85
CA ASN A 151 -19.93 -0.62 2.37
C ASN A 151 -20.85 -1.54 3.20
N ARG A 152 -22.03 -1.02 3.55
CA ARG A 152 -23.01 -1.70 4.40
C ARG A 152 -23.45 -3.05 3.83
N ASP A 153 -23.44 -3.19 2.50
CA ASP A 153 -23.82 -4.42 1.83
C ASP A 153 -22.71 -5.50 1.88
N ILE A 154 -21.44 -5.10 1.99
CA ILE A 154 -20.27 -5.99 2.01
C ILE A 154 -19.82 -6.25 3.46
N GLY A 155 -19.27 -5.20 4.10
CA GLY A 155 -18.66 -5.31 5.43
C GLY A 155 -19.59 -4.92 6.58
N GLY A 156 -20.73 -4.30 6.31
CA GLY A 156 -21.72 -3.91 7.32
C GLY A 156 -21.45 -2.56 8.00
N LEU A 157 -20.39 -1.86 7.61
CA LEU A 157 -20.06 -0.51 8.08
C LEU A 157 -20.30 0.51 6.96
N GLY A 158 -20.59 1.77 7.32
CA GLY A 158 -20.81 2.83 6.35
C GLY A 158 -22.27 3.09 6.00
N HIS A 159 -22.50 4.02 5.06
CA HIS A 159 -23.84 4.45 4.67
C HIS A 159 -24.35 3.63 3.49
N ARG A 160 -25.53 3.03 3.66
CA ARG A 160 -26.29 2.47 2.55
C ARG A 160 -26.91 3.60 1.72
N GLN A 161 -26.93 3.49 0.40
CA GLN A 161 -27.82 4.32 -0.39
C GLN A 161 -29.26 4.05 0.07
N LYS A 162 -30.03 5.12 0.33
CA LYS A 162 -31.41 4.98 0.79
C LYS A 162 -32.21 4.17 -0.23
N ALA A 163 -32.53 2.93 0.11
CA ALA A 163 -33.51 2.17 -0.65
C ALA A 163 -34.88 2.85 -0.49
N SER A 164 -35.59 3.00 -1.59
CA SER A 164 -36.89 3.67 -1.63
C SER A 164 -38.05 2.87 -1.01
N THR A 165 -37.79 1.67 -0.50
CA THR A 165 -38.80 0.77 0.09
C THR A 165 -38.51 0.57 1.57
N LYS A 166 -39.27 1.27 2.41
CA LYS A 166 -39.12 1.32 3.85
C LYS A 166 -39.52 0.05 4.63
N ASP A 167 -40.08 -0.96 3.98
CA ASP A 167 -40.81 -2.03 4.66
C ASP A 167 -40.23 -3.45 4.53
N LEU A 168 -39.10 -3.63 3.83
CA LEU A 168 -38.47 -4.95 3.75
C LEU A 168 -37.28 -5.03 4.71
N PRO A 169 -37.14 -6.16 5.47
CA PRO A 169 -35.98 -6.37 6.32
C PRO A 169 -34.70 -6.38 5.45
N GLU A 170 -33.75 -5.54 5.81
CA GLU A 170 -32.49 -5.44 5.10
C GLU A 170 -31.69 -6.74 5.26
N PRO A 171 -31.17 -7.36 4.18
CA PRO A 171 -30.34 -8.54 4.29
C PRO A 171 -29.04 -8.21 5.04
N PRO A 172 -28.47 -9.13 5.81
CA PRO A 172 -27.17 -8.91 6.46
C PRO A 172 -26.09 -8.73 5.41
N PRO A 173 -24.96 -8.06 5.77
CA PRO A 173 -23.82 -7.86 4.88
C PRO A 173 -23.29 -9.19 4.34
N ILE A 174 -22.66 -9.16 3.16
CA ILE A 174 -22.19 -10.38 2.49
C ILE A 174 -21.17 -11.12 3.32
N PHE A 175 -20.23 -10.44 3.97
CA PHE A 175 -19.27 -11.11 4.86
C PHE A 175 -19.97 -11.87 5.98
N ALA A 176 -20.94 -11.25 6.64
CA ALA A 176 -21.70 -11.90 7.70
C ALA A 176 -22.52 -13.11 7.17
N ARG A 177 -23.10 -13.01 5.97
CA ARG A 177 -23.85 -14.12 5.34
C ARG A 177 -22.96 -15.31 5.00
N LEU A 178 -21.68 -15.06 4.70
CA LEU A 178 -20.68 -16.09 4.41
C LEU A 178 -19.98 -16.61 5.69
N GLY A 179 -20.30 -16.06 6.86
CA GLY A 179 -19.63 -16.39 8.11
C GLY A 179 -18.20 -15.87 8.22
N ILE A 180 -17.87 -14.84 7.44
CA ILE A 180 -16.54 -14.22 7.43
C ILE A 180 -16.49 -13.11 8.50
N GLU A 181 -15.52 -13.18 9.41
CA GLU A 181 -15.28 -12.12 10.38
C GLU A 181 -14.43 -11.02 9.74
N MET A 182 -15.00 -9.81 9.59
CA MET A 182 -14.29 -8.66 9.08
C MET A 182 -13.49 -7.97 10.19
N ARG A 183 -12.23 -7.68 9.94
CA ARG A 183 -11.34 -6.88 10.79
C ARG A 183 -10.79 -5.69 10.04
N ASN A 184 -10.85 -4.54 10.68
CA ASN A 184 -10.30 -3.31 10.11
C ASN A 184 -8.83 -3.16 10.53
N ALA A 185 -7.98 -2.75 9.59
CA ALA A 185 -6.63 -2.35 9.92
C ALA A 185 -6.65 -1.10 10.82
N ILE A 186 -5.79 -1.10 11.84
CA ILE A 186 -5.64 0.06 12.72
C ILE A 186 -5.06 1.21 11.88
N VAL A 187 -5.74 2.35 11.90
CA VAL A 187 -5.32 3.56 11.19
C VAL A 187 -3.88 3.93 11.56
N ARG A 188 -3.04 4.21 10.57
CA ARG A 188 -1.60 4.57 10.69
C ARG A 188 -0.64 3.42 11.04
N ASN A 189 -1.03 2.17 10.93
CA ASN A 189 -0.11 1.04 11.08
C ASN A 189 0.14 0.35 9.72
N ALA A 190 0.49 1.13 8.71
CA ALA A 190 0.75 0.67 7.33
C ALA A 190 1.89 -0.36 7.25
N LYS A 191 2.89 -0.27 8.15
CA LYS A 191 4.05 -1.18 8.19
C LYS A 191 3.72 -2.65 8.44
N ALA A 192 2.47 -2.95 8.79
CA ALA A 192 2.02 -4.29 9.18
C ALA A 192 1.25 -5.05 8.09
N LYS A 193 1.13 -4.50 6.86
CA LYS A 193 0.39 -5.15 5.78
C LYS A 193 1.34 -5.82 4.77
N PRO A 194 1.39 -7.16 4.71
CA PRO A 194 2.18 -7.88 3.70
C PRO A 194 1.80 -7.52 2.26
N ILE A 195 0.52 -7.23 2.01
CA ILE A 195 -0.01 -6.93 0.68
C ILE A 195 0.67 -5.71 0.01
N GLU A 196 1.14 -4.73 0.78
CA GLU A 196 1.84 -3.56 0.22
C GLU A 196 3.17 -3.98 -0.44
N ARG A 197 3.90 -4.92 0.18
CA ARG A 197 5.13 -5.47 -0.41
C ARG A 197 4.82 -6.29 -1.66
N THR A 198 3.77 -7.07 -1.60
CA THR A 198 3.28 -7.87 -2.73
C THR A 198 2.90 -6.98 -3.92
N PHE A 199 2.24 -5.84 -3.69
CA PHE A 199 1.95 -4.88 -4.75
C PHE A 199 3.20 -4.20 -5.32
N LEU A 200 4.23 -3.96 -4.49
CA LEU A 200 5.51 -3.46 -4.99
C LEU A 200 6.20 -4.46 -5.92
N ASP A 201 6.15 -5.75 -5.58
CA ASP A 201 6.68 -6.82 -6.43
C ASP A 201 5.87 -6.94 -7.73
N LEU A 202 4.54 -6.82 -7.65
CA LEU A 202 3.67 -6.80 -8.83
C LEU A 202 3.97 -5.58 -9.72
N LYS A 203 4.19 -4.39 -9.15
CA LYS A 203 4.62 -3.21 -9.90
C LYS A 203 5.92 -3.47 -10.66
N ASN A 204 6.90 -4.09 -10.01
CA ASN A 204 8.21 -4.33 -10.61
C ASN A 204 8.18 -5.41 -11.70
N SER A 205 7.35 -6.43 -11.53
CA SER A 205 7.24 -7.56 -12.47
C SER A 205 6.24 -7.33 -13.61
N LEU A 206 5.21 -6.50 -13.41
CA LEU A 206 4.17 -6.26 -14.39
C LEU A 206 4.22 -4.84 -14.98
N SER A 207 4.05 -3.80 -14.15
CA SER A 207 3.84 -2.44 -14.68
C SER A 207 5.02 -1.95 -15.52
N ARG A 208 6.24 -2.38 -15.19
CA ARG A 208 7.46 -2.00 -15.94
C ARG A 208 7.60 -2.66 -17.31
N LEU A 209 6.82 -3.70 -17.60
CA LEU A 209 6.81 -4.35 -18.91
C LEU A 209 6.08 -3.50 -19.97
N PHE A 210 5.19 -2.62 -19.54
CA PHE A 210 4.43 -1.77 -20.44
C PHE A 210 5.22 -0.53 -20.87
N GLU A 211 5.17 -0.18 -22.16
CA GLU A 211 5.79 1.05 -22.68
C GLU A 211 5.16 2.31 -22.06
N THR A 212 3.90 2.23 -21.65
CA THR A 212 3.13 3.31 -20.99
C THR A 212 3.30 3.35 -19.47
N TYR A 213 4.35 2.72 -18.93
CA TYR A 213 4.71 2.82 -17.52
C TYR A 213 4.94 4.27 -17.10
N THR A 214 4.26 4.72 -16.04
CA THR A 214 4.27 6.12 -15.59
C THR A 214 5.30 6.42 -14.50
N GLY A 215 5.89 5.38 -13.91
CA GLY A 215 6.64 5.51 -12.65
C GLY A 215 5.73 5.69 -11.43
N GLY A 216 6.18 5.28 -10.27
CA GLY A 216 5.45 5.50 -9.00
C GLY A 216 5.54 6.94 -8.49
N ASN A 217 6.47 7.72 -9.05
CA ASN A 217 6.65 9.14 -8.74
C ASN A 217 7.26 9.87 -9.95
N ALA A 218 7.36 11.20 -9.85
CA ALA A 218 7.86 12.05 -10.96
C ALA A 218 9.31 11.74 -11.35
N ILE A 219 10.13 11.25 -10.42
CA ILE A 219 11.56 10.94 -10.67
C ILE A 219 11.68 9.61 -11.44
N GLU A 220 10.83 8.64 -11.16
CA GLU A 220 10.83 7.33 -11.83
C GLU A 220 10.17 7.35 -13.22
N ARG A 221 9.53 8.48 -13.59
CA ARG A 221 8.80 8.59 -14.85
C ARG A 221 9.74 8.48 -16.05
N PRO A 222 9.53 7.50 -16.96
CA PRO A 222 10.37 7.37 -18.15
C PRO A 222 10.23 8.56 -19.08
N GLU A 223 11.36 9.10 -19.58
CA GLU A 223 11.37 10.22 -20.53
C GLU A 223 10.63 9.88 -21.83
N LYS A 224 10.74 8.63 -22.28
CA LYS A 224 10.07 8.13 -23.51
C LYS A 224 8.55 8.11 -23.44
N LEU A 225 7.94 8.17 -22.23
CA LEU A 225 6.49 8.07 -22.07
C LEU A 225 5.71 9.07 -22.91
N LYS A 226 6.19 10.32 -22.99
CA LYS A 226 5.54 11.37 -23.79
C LYS A 226 5.49 11.02 -25.28
N HIS A 227 6.54 10.40 -25.81
CA HIS A 227 6.60 9.97 -27.21
C HIS A 227 5.66 8.79 -27.45
N VAL A 228 5.66 7.79 -26.56
CA VAL A 228 4.77 6.63 -26.63
C VAL A 228 3.30 7.05 -26.67
N LEU A 229 2.91 7.96 -25.77
CA LEU A 229 1.52 8.49 -25.73
C LEU A 229 1.17 9.29 -27.00
N LYS A 230 2.12 10.08 -27.52
CA LYS A 230 1.90 10.84 -28.76
C LYS A 230 1.77 9.95 -29.99
N ASP A 231 2.54 8.86 -30.02
CA ASP A 231 2.52 7.87 -31.10
C ASP A 231 1.26 6.95 -31.05
N GLY A 232 0.43 7.08 -30.00
CA GLY A 232 -0.79 6.28 -29.82
C GLY A 232 -0.52 4.81 -29.51
N ARG A 233 0.68 4.45 -29.04
CA ARG A 233 1.02 3.08 -28.63
C ARG A 233 0.59 2.80 -27.20
N ILE A 234 -0.71 2.86 -26.98
CA ILE A 234 -1.32 2.69 -25.65
C ILE A 234 -2.04 1.35 -25.62
N PRO A 235 -1.75 0.46 -24.67
CA PRO A 235 -2.43 -0.81 -24.54
C PRO A 235 -3.90 -0.60 -24.17
N PHE A 236 -4.77 -1.49 -24.62
CA PHE A 236 -6.15 -1.52 -24.16
C PHE A 236 -6.26 -2.02 -22.71
N ASP A 237 -7.36 -1.68 -22.07
CA ASP A 237 -7.65 -2.15 -20.71
C ASP A 237 -7.60 -3.67 -20.60
N ASP A 238 -8.10 -4.37 -21.61
CA ASP A 238 -8.10 -5.84 -21.65
C ASP A 238 -6.70 -6.45 -21.79
N ASP A 239 -5.75 -5.74 -22.43
CA ASP A 239 -4.36 -6.18 -22.47
C ASP A 239 -3.75 -6.19 -21.07
N LEU A 240 -4.03 -5.16 -20.27
CA LEU A 240 -3.55 -5.11 -18.88
C LEU A 240 -4.28 -6.16 -18.01
N ARG A 241 -5.60 -6.35 -18.18
CA ARG A 241 -6.36 -7.38 -17.46
C ARG A 241 -5.81 -8.78 -17.72
N ALA A 242 -5.56 -9.11 -18.98
CA ALA A 242 -4.98 -10.39 -19.37
C ALA A 242 -3.58 -10.58 -18.79
N ALA A 243 -2.72 -9.55 -18.88
CA ALA A 243 -1.37 -9.61 -18.31
C ALA A 243 -1.38 -9.77 -16.77
N VAL A 244 -2.36 -9.18 -16.08
CA VAL A 244 -2.55 -9.38 -14.63
C VAL A 244 -2.90 -10.84 -14.33
N ASP A 245 -3.85 -11.41 -15.05
CA ASP A 245 -4.26 -12.81 -14.87
C ASP A 245 -3.08 -13.77 -15.15
N ASP A 246 -2.34 -13.56 -16.23
CA ASP A 246 -1.17 -14.38 -16.60
C ASP A 246 -0.06 -14.32 -15.54
N ILE A 247 0.24 -13.13 -15.02
CA ILE A 247 1.27 -12.96 -13.99
C ILE A 247 0.84 -13.54 -12.66
N LEU A 248 -0.37 -13.27 -12.21
CA LEU A 248 -0.83 -13.72 -10.89
C LEU A 248 -1.09 -15.23 -10.86
N ASP A 249 -1.73 -15.78 -11.88
CA ASP A 249 -2.00 -17.23 -11.95
C ASP A 249 -0.82 -18.02 -12.49
N GLY A 250 -0.15 -17.53 -13.52
CA GLY A 250 0.86 -18.29 -14.25
C GLY A 250 2.28 -18.20 -13.68
N TYR A 251 2.56 -17.15 -12.89
CA TYR A 251 3.91 -16.91 -12.37
C TYR A 251 3.94 -16.71 -10.86
N TYR A 252 3.30 -15.67 -10.35
CA TYR A 252 3.45 -15.23 -8.95
C TYR A 252 3.01 -16.32 -7.96
N ASN A 253 1.79 -16.81 -8.10
CA ASN A 253 1.26 -17.82 -7.20
C ASN A 253 2.05 -19.16 -7.33
N ILE A 254 2.50 -19.51 -8.52
CA ILE A 254 3.29 -20.73 -8.75
C ILE A 254 4.67 -20.61 -8.09
N CYS A 255 5.37 -19.47 -8.25
CA CYS A 255 6.66 -19.25 -7.62
C CYS A 255 6.61 -19.35 -6.10
N LEU A 256 5.56 -18.82 -5.48
CA LEU A 256 5.39 -18.90 -4.03
C LEU A 256 5.12 -20.33 -3.55
N LEU A 257 4.33 -21.10 -4.28
CA LEU A 257 4.10 -22.51 -3.96
C LEU A 257 5.40 -23.31 -3.99
N TYR A 258 6.24 -23.12 -5.02
CA TYR A 258 7.55 -23.80 -5.11
C TYR A 258 8.52 -23.41 -3.99
N THR A 259 8.51 -22.15 -3.54
CA THR A 259 9.42 -21.70 -2.46
C THR A 259 8.96 -22.16 -1.08
N SER A 260 7.65 -22.36 -0.86
CA SER A 260 7.15 -22.90 0.40
C SER A 260 7.45 -24.41 0.53
N ASP A 261 7.32 -25.17 -0.55
CA ASP A 261 7.64 -26.62 -0.53
C ASP A 261 9.14 -26.88 -0.35
N ALA A 262 10.01 -26.01 -0.88
CA ALA A 262 11.47 -26.13 -0.72
C ALA A 262 11.99 -25.75 0.68
N ALA A 263 11.17 -25.12 1.52
CA ALA A 263 11.51 -24.79 2.90
C ALA A 263 11.12 -25.89 3.90
N ASP A 264 10.29 -26.85 3.47
CA ASP A 264 9.83 -27.99 4.28
C ASP A 264 10.64 -29.29 3.99
N GLU A 265 11.57 -29.30 3.03
CA GLU A 265 12.60 -30.32 2.80
C GLU A 265 13.94 -29.96 3.47
#